data_cc3ff25f77aba7f042d840238bdaddd9
#
_entry.id   cc3ff25f77aba7f042d840238bdaddd9
#
_cell.length_a   1.000
_cell.length_b   1.000
_cell.length_c   1.000
_cell.angle_alpha   90.00
_cell.angle_beta   90.00
_cell.angle_gamma   90.00
#
_symmetry.space_group_name_H-M   'P 1'
#
loop_
_entity.id
_entity.type
_entity.pdbx_description
1 polymer ?
#
loop_
_entity_poly.entity_id
_entity_poly.type
_entity_poly.pdbx_seq_one_letter_code
_entity_poly.pdbx_strand_id
1 'polypeptide(L)'
;WEQIQEIEELGGMTKAVELGLPKRRIEESAAIRQAKVDSGEEVIVGVNKYVGEDEQNVEVRDVDNLKVRLEQIERLKNIKSSRDEKKCLTALNNMRLAARDGTKNILALAIEAARERATIGEMSYALEEVYTRYSTTSEVGKGQYVKSFKNKKEIEQTIDIVDSFTRMEGRKPKMLVVKMGQDGHDRGAKVIASAFIDFGFDVKVGPLFQTPSEAAEDALNGKFDIIGISTQAAGHKTLAPQLIEELEKRDGKDI
;
A
#
# COMPACT_ATOMS: atom_id res chain seq x y z
N TRP A 1 -21.42 -16.06 15.11
CA TRP A 1 -22.61 -15.28 15.49
C TRP A 1 -22.22 -13.99 16.24
N GLU A 2 -21.36 -14.10 17.23
CA GLU A 2 -20.85 -12.96 18.02
C GLU A 2 -20.32 -11.81 17.16
N GLN A 3 -19.57 -12.08 16.10
CA GLN A 3 -19.05 -11.06 15.17
C GLN A 3 -20.17 -10.34 14.39
N ILE A 4 -21.23 -11.05 14.07
CA ILE A 4 -22.40 -10.44 13.41
C ILE A 4 -23.11 -9.51 14.39
N GLN A 5 -23.33 -9.96 15.62
CA GLN A 5 -23.95 -9.15 16.68
C GLN A 5 -23.16 -7.88 16.96
N GLU A 6 -21.83 -7.98 17.09
CA GLU A 6 -20.97 -6.82 17.29
C GLU A 6 -21.08 -5.80 16.14
N ILE A 7 -21.13 -6.26 14.89
CA ILE A 7 -21.30 -5.38 13.73
C ILE A 7 -22.68 -4.68 13.76
N GLU A 8 -23.74 -5.40 14.12
CA GLU A 8 -25.08 -4.83 14.24
C GLU A 8 -25.16 -3.80 15.39
N GLU A 9 -24.51 -4.07 16.53
CA GLU A 9 -24.43 -3.14 17.67
C GLU A 9 -23.69 -1.84 17.31
N LEU A 10 -22.72 -1.90 16.39
CA LEU A 10 -22.03 -0.72 15.85
C LEU A 10 -22.88 0.11 14.87
N GLY A 11 -24.06 -0.39 14.50
CA GLY A 11 -24.95 0.24 13.50
C GLY A 11 -24.76 -0.31 12.09
N GLY A 12 -24.34 -1.57 11.97
CA GLY A 12 -24.19 -2.31 10.73
C GLY A 12 -22.80 -2.20 10.08
N MET A 13 -22.61 -2.93 8.99
CA MET A 13 -21.30 -3.07 8.33
C MET A 13 -20.73 -1.74 7.84
N THR A 14 -21.57 -0.80 7.37
CA THR A 14 -21.10 0.52 6.92
C THR A 14 -20.38 1.25 8.05
N LYS A 15 -20.95 1.26 9.24
CA LYS A 15 -20.33 1.87 10.43
C LYS A 15 -19.09 1.12 10.88
N ALA A 16 -19.11 -0.19 10.87
CA ALA A 16 -17.95 -1.00 11.19
C ALA A 16 -16.77 -0.71 10.24
N VAL A 17 -17.04 -0.51 8.94
CA VAL A 17 -16.01 -0.13 7.95
C VAL A 17 -15.50 1.29 8.18
N GLU A 18 -16.37 2.25 8.46
CA GLU A 18 -15.98 3.63 8.83
C GLU A 18 -15.05 3.65 10.05
N LEU A 19 -15.34 2.82 11.05
CA LEU A 19 -14.52 2.66 12.27
C LEU A 19 -13.25 1.80 12.05
N GLY A 20 -13.07 1.25 10.85
CA GLY A 20 -11.90 0.45 10.49
C GLY A 20 -11.84 -0.95 11.13
N LEU A 21 -12.92 -1.42 11.79
CA LEU A 21 -12.93 -2.71 12.50
C LEU A 21 -12.57 -3.91 11.61
N PRO A 22 -13.18 -4.13 10.42
CA PRO A 22 -12.86 -5.28 9.58
C PRO A 22 -11.40 -5.24 9.11
N LYS A 23 -10.90 -4.05 8.75
CA LYS A 23 -9.53 -3.85 8.29
C LYS A 23 -8.51 -4.20 9.38
N ARG A 24 -8.71 -3.68 10.59
CA ARG A 24 -7.85 -3.98 11.75
C ARG A 24 -7.78 -5.48 12.03
N ARG A 25 -8.91 -6.19 12.05
CA ARG A 25 -8.96 -7.65 12.28
C ARG A 25 -8.25 -8.46 11.20
N ILE A 26 -8.36 -8.02 9.94
CA ILE A 26 -7.63 -8.65 8.82
C ILE A 26 -6.12 -8.46 9.00
N GLU A 27 -5.67 -7.28 9.38
CA GLU A 27 -4.26 -6.97 9.60
C GLU A 27 -3.70 -7.73 10.81
N GLU A 28 -4.43 -7.79 11.92
CA GLU A 28 -4.08 -8.59 13.11
C GLU A 28 -3.96 -10.09 12.77
N SER A 29 -4.93 -10.64 12.07
CA SER A 29 -4.91 -12.04 11.63
C SER A 29 -3.75 -12.35 10.68
N ALA A 30 -3.43 -11.42 9.78
CA ALA A 30 -2.30 -11.55 8.87
C ALA A 30 -0.95 -11.53 9.63
N ALA A 31 -0.79 -10.65 10.61
CA ALA A 31 0.42 -10.58 11.43
C ALA A 31 0.61 -11.85 12.27
N ILE A 32 -0.45 -12.37 12.88
CA ILE A 32 -0.43 -13.64 13.63
C ILE A 32 0.00 -14.80 12.72
N ARG A 33 -0.59 -14.90 11.54
CA ARG A 33 -0.25 -15.97 10.60
C ARG A 33 1.19 -15.85 10.11
N GLN A 34 1.64 -14.66 9.77
CA GLN A 34 3.02 -14.45 9.34
C GLN A 34 4.02 -14.86 10.43
N ALA A 35 3.78 -14.48 11.68
CA ALA A 35 4.63 -14.90 12.80
C ALA A 35 4.72 -16.42 12.95
N LYS A 36 3.63 -17.16 12.69
CA LYS A 36 3.63 -18.64 12.70
C LYS A 36 4.44 -19.22 11.54
N VAL A 37 4.35 -18.63 10.36
CA VAL A 37 5.14 -19.05 9.18
C VAL A 37 6.62 -18.78 9.43
N ASP A 38 6.97 -17.59 9.89
CA ASP A 38 8.37 -17.18 10.11
C ASP A 38 9.03 -17.98 11.23
N SER A 39 8.27 -18.34 12.28
CA SER A 39 8.75 -19.18 13.38
C SER A 39 8.77 -20.69 13.06
N GLY A 40 8.32 -21.11 11.86
CA GLY A 40 8.21 -22.50 11.44
C GLY A 40 7.09 -23.30 12.14
N GLU A 41 6.19 -22.65 12.88
CA GLU A 41 5.02 -23.30 13.45
C GLU A 41 4.00 -23.72 12.37
N GLU A 42 3.78 -22.86 11.38
CA GLU A 42 3.02 -23.15 10.16
C GLU A 42 3.99 -23.44 9.01
N VAL A 43 3.91 -24.66 8.44
CA VAL A 43 4.79 -25.06 7.33
C VAL A 43 4.16 -24.75 5.99
N ILE A 44 4.87 -23.99 5.17
CA ILE A 44 4.56 -23.78 3.76
C ILE A 44 5.69 -24.42 2.93
N VAL A 45 5.38 -25.51 2.22
CA VAL A 45 6.34 -26.24 1.39
C VAL A 45 6.91 -25.33 0.31
N GLY A 46 8.23 -25.35 0.17
CA GLY A 46 8.95 -24.50 -0.78
C GLY A 46 9.16 -23.04 -0.33
N VAL A 47 8.65 -22.66 0.85
CA VAL A 47 8.84 -21.33 1.43
C VAL A 47 9.69 -21.38 2.70
N ASN A 48 9.24 -22.09 3.73
CA ASN A 48 9.98 -22.21 5.00
C ASN A 48 10.40 -23.66 5.33
N LYS A 49 10.03 -24.63 4.48
CA LYS A 49 10.46 -26.03 4.57
C LYS A 49 10.52 -26.64 3.17
N TYR A 50 11.48 -27.56 2.99
CA TYR A 50 11.74 -28.22 1.71
C TYR A 50 11.98 -27.23 0.56
N VAL A 51 12.75 -26.20 0.84
CA VAL A 51 13.22 -25.23 -0.16
C VAL A 51 14.30 -25.93 -1.00
N GLY A 52 14.21 -25.88 -2.34
CA GLY A 52 15.21 -26.45 -3.23
C GLY A 52 16.52 -25.66 -3.16
N GLU A 53 17.65 -26.35 -3.32
CA GLU A 53 18.98 -25.72 -3.35
C GLU A 53 19.24 -24.97 -4.66
N ASP A 54 18.54 -25.34 -5.74
CA ASP A 54 18.67 -24.70 -7.06
C ASP A 54 17.52 -23.68 -7.27
N GLU A 55 17.83 -22.40 -7.16
CA GLU A 55 16.99 -21.36 -7.75
C GLU A 55 17.05 -21.50 -9.28
N GLN A 56 16.02 -22.11 -9.88
CA GLN A 56 15.86 -22.04 -11.32
C GLN A 56 15.77 -20.57 -11.71
N ASN A 57 16.68 -20.10 -12.54
CA ASN A 57 16.61 -18.76 -13.15
C ASN A 57 15.36 -18.69 -14.05
N VAL A 58 14.23 -18.37 -13.43
CA VAL A 58 12.99 -18.09 -14.17
C VAL A 58 13.14 -16.72 -14.79
N GLU A 59 12.99 -16.64 -16.11
CA GLU A 59 12.98 -15.35 -16.81
C GLU A 59 11.78 -14.52 -16.30
N VAL A 60 12.08 -13.48 -15.55
CA VAL A 60 11.07 -12.56 -15.02
C VAL A 60 10.79 -11.51 -16.08
N ARG A 61 9.54 -11.42 -16.53
CA ARG A 61 9.10 -10.39 -17.47
C ARG A 61 9.19 -9.03 -16.81
N ASP A 62 10.10 -8.20 -17.30
CA ASP A 62 10.26 -6.83 -16.84
C ASP A 62 9.34 -5.88 -17.60
N VAL A 63 8.69 -4.96 -16.86
CA VAL A 63 7.81 -3.94 -17.41
C VAL A 63 8.48 -2.59 -17.22
N ASP A 64 8.79 -1.91 -18.32
CA ASP A 64 9.25 -0.53 -18.28
C ASP A 64 8.12 0.40 -17.82
N ASN A 65 8.08 0.62 -16.50
CA ASN A 65 7.04 1.41 -15.84
C ASN A 65 7.04 2.88 -16.31
N LEU A 66 8.20 3.43 -16.63
CA LEU A 66 8.31 4.82 -17.12
C LEU A 66 7.69 4.95 -18.51
N LYS A 67 8.02 4.03 -19.41
CA LYS A 67 7.46 4.00 -20.77
C LYS A 67 5.94 3.85 -20.74
N VAL A 68 5.42 2.89 -19.95
CA VAL A 68 3.96 2.68 -19.80
C VAL A 68 3.27 3.94 -19.27
N ARG A 69 3.85 4.62 -18.28
CA ARG A 69 3.31 5.87 -17.73
C ARG A 69 3.28 6.98 -18.78
N LEU A 70 4.35 7.18 -19.51
CA LEU A 70 4.44 8.22 -20.55
C LEU A 70 3.48 7.96 -21.70
N GLU A 71 3.37 6.72 -22.17
CA GLU A 71 2.41 6.32 -23.19
C GLU A 71 0.95 6.56 -22.75
N GLN A 72 0.64 6.28 -21.50
CA GLN A 72 -0.70 6.52 -20.96
C GLN A 72 -1.02 8.02 -20.82
N ILE A 73 -0.06 8.82 -20.38
CA ILE A 73 -0.20 10.29 -20.33
C ILE A 73 -0.48 10.85 -21.72
N GLU A 74 0.28 10.41 -22.73
CA GLU A 74 0.11 10.87 -24.11
C GLU A 74 -1.27 10.44 -24.67
N ARG A 75 -1.69 9.21 -24.41
CA ARG A 75 -3.04 8.73 -24.78
C ARG A 75 -4.14 9.59 -24.16
N LEU A 76 -4.02 9.94 -22.88
CA LEU A 76 -4.99 10.79 -22.18
C LEU A 76 -5.02 12.21 -22.75
N LYS A 77 -3.86 12.79 -23.09
CA LYS A 77 -3.78 14.10 -23.78
C LYS A 77 -4.52 14.08 -25.11
N ASN A 78 -4.28 13.04 -25.92
CA ASN A 78 -4.90 12.88 -27.22
C ASN A 78 -6.42 12.70 -27.13
N ILE A 79 -6.91 11.94 -26.14
CA ILE A 79 -8.35 11.79 -25.88
C ILE A 79 -8.96 13.15 -25.50
N LYS A 80 -8.35 13.87 -24.56
CA LYS A 80 -8.87 15.17 -24.09
C LYS A 80 -8.86 16.25 -25.18
N SER A 81 -7.84 16.26 -26.04
CA SER A 81 -7.74 17.24 -27.14
C SER A 81 -8.72 16.98 -28.29
N SER A 82 -9.16 15.73 -28.48
CA SER A 82 -10.01 15.31 -29.60
C SER A 82 -11.50 15.13 -29.27
N ARG A 83 -11.89 15.20 -27.99
CA ARG A 83 -13.29 15.03 -27.55
C ARG A 83 -14.08 16.35 -27.62
N ASP A 84 -15.39 16.24 -27.62
CA ASP A 84 -16.29 17.37 -27.38
C ASP A 84 -16.31 17.69 -25.87
N GLU A 85 -15.52 18.67 -25.46
CA GLU A 85 -15.35 19.05 -24.06
C GLU A 85 -16.67 19.45 -23.40
N LYS A 86 -17.55 20.17 -24.14
CA LYS A 86 -18.85 20.62 -23.61
C LYS A 86 -19.76 19.46 -23.30
N LYS A 87 -19.83 18.45 -24.17
CA LYS A 87 -20.64 17.23 -23.92
C LYS A 87 -20.07 16.42 -22.76
N CYS A 88 -18.76 16.27 -22.72
CA CYS A 88 -18.08 15.57 -21.63
C CYS A 88 -18.36 16.22 -20.28
N LEU A 89 -18.19 17.54 -20.15
CA LEU A 89 -18.49 18.26 -18.92
C LEU A 89 -19.97 18.18 -18.54
N THR A 90 -20.88 18.21 -19.50
CA THR A 90 -22.31 18.04 -19.25
C THR A 90 -22.61 16.65 -18.68
N ALA A 91 -22.03 15.59 -19.24
CA ALA A 91 -22.21 14.23 -18.77
C ALA A 91 -21.64 14.04 -17.35
N LEU A 92 -20.45 14.57 -17.06
CA LEU A 92 -19.85 14.57 -15.71
C LEU A 92 -20.72 15.33 -14.69
N ASN A 93 -21.29 16.48 -15.08
CA ASN A 93 -22.19 17.21 -14.22
C ASN A 93 -23.49 16.45 -13.92
N ASN A 94 -24.03 15.73 -14.90
CA ASN A 94 -25.20 14.87 -14.71
C ASN A 94 -24.91 13.75 -13.68
N MET A 95 -23.69 13.17 -13.70
CA MET A 95 -23.26 12.22 -12.67
C MET A 95 -23.22 12.86 -11.29
N ARG A 96 -22.65 14.06 -11.18
CA ARG A 96 -22.56 14.81 -9.92
C ARG A 96 -23.94 15.12 -9.34
N LEU A 97 -24.86 15.58 -10.16
CA LEU A 97 -26.24 15.86 -9.74
C LEU A 97 -26.97 14.59 -9.28
N ALA A 98 -26.84 13.51 -10.03
CA ALA A 98 -27.43 12.22 -9.65
C ALA A 98 -26.86 11.66 -8.35
N ALA A 99 -25.57 11.87 -8.09
CA ALA A 99 -24.94 11.49 -6.83
C ALA A 99 -25.49 12.28 -5.63
N ARG A 100 -25.85 13.56 -5.83
CA ARG A 100 -26.44 14.41 -4.79
C ARG A 100 -27.89 14.08 -4.50
N ASP A 101 -28.70 13.84 -5.51
CA ASP A 101 -30.14 13.60 -5.34
C ASP A 101 -30.50 12.13 -5.06
N GLY A 102 -29.59 11.19 -5.39
CA GLY A 102 -29.77 9.75 -5.12
C GLY A 102 -30.85 9.06 -5.95
N THR A 103 -31.47 9.74 -6.93
CA THR A 103 -32.65 9.24 -7.65
C THR A 103 -32.33 8.52 -8.96
N LYS A 104 -31.14 8.73 -9.53
CA LYS A 104 -30.76 8.20 -10.83
C LYS A 104 -29.69 7.12 -10.72
N ASN A 105 -29.66 6.23 -11.70
CA ASN A 105 -28.63 5.21 -11.80
C ASN A 105 -27.29 5.82 -12.26
N ILE A 106 -26.35 5.93 -11.31
CA ILE A 106 -25.02 6.50 -11.54
C ILE A 106 -24.25 5.72 -12.60
N LEU A 107 -24.39 4.37 -12.66
CA LEU A 107 -23.70 3.56 -13.66
C LEU A 107 -24.16 3.88 -15.09
N ALA A 108 -25.46 4.08 -15.30
CA ALA A 108 -25.99 4.49 -16.61
C ALA A 108 -25.38 5.83 -17.05
N LEU A 109 -25.29 6.80 -16.12
CA LEU A 109 -24.70 8.12 -16.40
C LEU A 109 -23.17 8.04 -16.60
N ALA A 110 -22.49 7.13 -15.93
CA ALA A 110 -21.06 6.86 -16.16
C ALA A 110 -20.81 6.29 -17.56
N ILE A 111 -21.70 5.42 -18.04
CA ILE A 111 -21.64 4.91 -19.42
C ILE A 111 -21.79 6.06 -20.44
N GLU A 112 -22.72 6.98 -20.23
CA GLU A 112 -22.87 8.17 -21.08
C GLU A 112 -21.63 9.07 -21.02
N ALA A 113 -21.06 9.30 -19.84
CA ALA A 113 -19.83 10.07 -19.69
C ALA A 113 -18.64 9.39 -20.42
N ALA A 114 -18.53 8.05 -20.33
CA ALA A 114 -17.52 7.30 -21.05
C ALA A 114 -17.70 7.38 -22.58
N ARG A 115 -18.94 7.41 -23.10
CA ARG A 115 -19.25 7.62 -24.52
C ARG A 115 -18.79 8.99 -24.99
N GLU A 116 -18.93 10.00 -24.14
CA GLU A 116 -18.41 11.35 -24.39
C GLU A 116 -16.92 11.49 -24.06
N ARG A 117 -16.22 10.36 -23.90
CA ARG A 117 -14.77 10.26 -23.65
C ARG A 117 -14.29 10.91 -22.35
N ALA A 118 -15.11 10.92 -21.32
CA ALA A 118 -14.64 11.19 -19.97
C ALA A 118 -13.67 10.10 -19.51
N THR A 119 -12.60 10.48 -18.86
CA THR A 119 -11.65 9.53 -18.25
C THR A 119 -12.20 8.98 -16.95
N ILE A 120 -11.70 7.80 -16.52
CA ILE A 120 -12.06 7.21 -15.22
C ILE A 120 -11.76 8.20 -14.07
N GLY A 121 -10.63 8.92 -14.15
CA GLY A 121 -10.26 9.92 -13.15
C GLY A 121 -11.28 11.07 -13.07
N GLU A 122 -11.75 11.58 -14.20
CA GLU A 122 -12.77 12.65 -14.22
C GLU A 122 -14.11 12.19 -13.68
N MET A 123 -14.55 10.96 -14.02
CA MET A 123 -15.77 10.37 -13.46
C MET A 123 -15.66 10.12 -11.96
N SER A 124 -14.51 9.59 -11.49
CA SER A 124 -14.24 9.38 -10.08
C SER A 124 -14.21 10.69 -9.31
N TYR A 125 -13.59 11.74 -9.86
CA TYR A 125 -13.54 13.06 -9.25
C TYR A 125 -14.93 13.69 -9.12
N ALA A 126 -15.78 13.55 -10.15
CA ALA A 126 -17.16 14.03 -10.09
C ALA A 126 -17.99 13.39 -8.96
N LEU A 127 -17.71 12.13 -8.62
CA LEU A 127 -18.33 11.44 -7.48
C LEU A 127 -17.65 11.80 -6.15
N GLU A 128 -16.33 11.98 -6.15
CA GLU A 128 -15.55 12.37 -4.97
C GLU A 128 -15.96 13.73 -4.41
N GLU A 129 -16.36 14.68 -5.26
CA GLU A 129 -16.91 15.97 -4.84
C GLU A 129 -18.22 15.85 -4.02
N VAL A 130 -18.93 14.73 -4.14
CA VAL A 130 -20.19 14.47 -3.43
C VAL A 130 -19.98 13.54 -2.23
N TYR A 131 -19.29 12.42 -2.45
CA TYR A 131 -19.12 11.36 -1.46
C TYR A 131 -17.83 11.46 -0.65
N THR A 132 -16.93 12.35 -1.04
CA THR A 132 -15.55 12.42 -0.55
C THR A 132 -14.76 11.11 -0.83
N ARG A 133 -13.48 11.09 -0.52
CA ARG A 133 -12.67 9.88 -0.63
C ARG A 133 -12.63 9.18 0.72
N TYR A 134 -12.88 7.88 0.71
CA TYR A 134 -12.72 7.08 1.91
C TYR A 134 -11.29 7.15 2.41
N SER A 135 -11.11 7.59 3.63
CA SER A 135 -9.85 7.57 4.35
C SER A 135 -10.05 6.91 5.70
N THR A 136 -9.35 5.81 5.96
CA THR A 136 -9.25 5.27 7.31
C THR A 136 -7.95 5.73 7.95
N THR A 137 -7.97 6.00 9.22
CA THR A 137 -6.77 6.03 10.05
C THR A 137 -6.21 4.61 10.06
N SER A 138 -5.17 4.37 9.26
CA SER A 138 -4.45 3.09 9.28
C SER A 138 -3.56 3.07 10.53
N GLU A 139 -4.13 2.79 11.69
CA GLU A 139 -3.31 2.32 12.79
C GLU A 139 -2.88 0.89 12.44
N VAL A 140 -1.60 0.70 12.15
CA VAL A 140 -1.01 -0.62 12.00
C VAL A 140 -1.15 -1.34 13.33
N GLY A 141 -1.71 -2.54 13.35
CA GLY A 141 -1.89 -3.32 14.57
C GLY A 141 -0.57 -3.54 15.29
N LYS A 142 -0.52 -3.21 16.59
CA LYS A 142 0.70 -3.32 17.42
C LYS A 142 0.62 -4.55 18.32
N GLY A 143 1.77 -5.20 18.54
CA GLY A 143 1.95 -6.26 19.53
C GLY A 143 1.46 -7.65 19.11
N GLN A 144 0.90 -7.82 17.92
CA GLN A 144 0.37 -9.12 17.49
C GLN A 144 1.46 -10.03 16.92
N TYR A 145 2.41 -9.47 16.19
CA TYR A 145 3.50 -10.25 15.59
C TYR A 145 4.41 -10.84 16.68
N VAL A 146 4.94 -10.02 17.56
CA VAL A 146 5.83 -10.43 18.65
C VAL A 146 5.15 -11.41 19.61
N LYS A 147 3.87 -11.20 19.95
CA LYS A 147 3.12 -12.14 20.80
C LYS A 147 2.98 -13.53 20.19
N SER A 148 2.82 -13.59 18.87
CA SER A 148 2.54 -14.83 18.14
C SER A 148 3.80 -15.54 17.67
N PHE A 149 4.98 -14.91 17.73
CA PHE A 149 6.24 -15.52 17.32
C PHE A 149 6.72 -16.53 18.37
N LYS A 150 7.07 -17.73 17.91
CA LYS A 150 7.40 -18.88 18.79
C LYS A 150 8.73 -18.72 19.52
N ASN A 151 9.76 -18.27 18.82
CA ASN A 151 11.11 -18.12 19.39
C ASN A 151 11.27 -16.76 20.10
N LYS A 152 10.89 -16.69 21.36
CA LYS A 152 10.95 -15.45 22.16
C LYS A 152 12.38 -14.91 22.31
N LYS A 153 13.40 -15.77 22.32
CA LYS A 153 14.80 -15.35 22.46
C LYS A 153 15.28 -14.50 21.29
N GLU A 154 14.90 -14.84 20.07
CA GLU A 154 15.24 -14.05 18.88
C GLU A 154 14.57 -12.68 18.92
N ILE A 155 13.32 -12.64 19.34
CA ILE A 155 12.57 -11.39 19.53
C ILE A 155 13.25 -10.48 20.57
N GLU A 156 13.59 -11.03 21.74
CA GLU A 156 14.26 -10.28 22.80
C GLU A 156 15.62 -9.73 22.34
N GLN A 157 16.41 -10.52 21.66
CA GLN A 157 17.70 -10.08 21.09
C GLN A 157 17.51 -8.92 20.08
N THR A 158 16.49 -9.01 19.22
CA THR A 158 16.18 -7.94 18.25
C THR A 158 15.76 -6.65 18.95
N ILE A 159 14.90 -6.74 19.96
CA ILE A 159 14.45 -5.60 20.75
C ILE A 159 15.65 -4.97 21.48
N ASP A 160 16.55 -5.77 22.09
CA ASP A 160 17.74 -5.27 22.78
C ASP A 160 18.67 -4.48 21.84
N ILE A 161 18.80 -4.89 20.57
CA ILE A 161 19.57 -4.16 19.56
C ILE A 161 18.93 -2.81 19.26
N VAL A 162 17.61 -2.78 19.06
CA VAL A 162 16.85 -1.54 18.79
C VAL A 162 16.89 -0.59 19.98
N ASP A 163 16.78 -1.11 21.19
CA ASP A 163 16.88 -0.34 22.42
C ASP A 163 18.30 0.24 22.63
N SER A 164 19.32 -0.51 22.23
CA SER A 164 20.71 -0.05 22.27
C SER A 164 20.95 1.10 21.30
N PHE A 165 20.44 0.99 20.07
CA PHE A 165 20.44 2.10 19.10
C PHE A 165 19.71 3.33 19.67
N THR A 166 18.52 3.11 20.24
CA THR A 166 17.70 4.19 20.80
C THR A 166 18.43 4.94 21.95
N ARG A 167 19.18 4.19 22.78
CA ARG A 167 19.99 4.80 23.84
C ARG A 167 21.18 5.59 23.30
N MET A 168 21.83 5.10 22.23
CA MET A 168 22.99 5.77 21.63
C MET A 168 22.59 7.03 20.86
N GLU A 169 21.54 6.96 20.08
CA GLU A 169 21.09 8.02 19.18
C GLU A 169 20.09 8.99 19.83
N GLY A 170 19.54 8.66 21.01
CA GLY A 170 18.49 9.46 21.67
C GLY A 170 17.13 9.44 20.95
N ARG A 171 16.96 8.58 19.95
CA ARG A 171 15.74 8.44 19.16
C ARG A 171 15.57 7.00 18.66
N LYS A 172 14.35 6.63 18.32
CA LYS A 172 14.07 5.35 17.66
C LYS A 172 14.62 5.32 16.23
N PRO A 173 15.06 4.15 15.73
CA PRO A 173 15.35 3.99 14.32
C PRO A 173 14.07 4.17 13.49
N LYS A 174 14.18 4.86 12.35
CA LYS A 174 13.06 5.20 11.47
C LYS A 174 13.09 4.35 10.22
N MET A 175 11.98 3.71 9.88
CA MET A 175 11.86 2.88 8.69
C MET A 175 10.74 3.38 7.79
N LEU A 176 11.03 3.55 6.50
CA LEU A 176 10.03 3.79 5.46
C LEU A 176 9.77 2.49 4.70
N VAL A 177 8.53 2.01 4.71
CA VAL A 177 8.13 0.86 3.88
C VAL A 177 7.51 1.37 2.59
N VAL A 178 8.16 1.10 1.45
CA VAL A 178 7.74 1.60 0.13
C VAL A 178 7.17 0.50 -0.75
N LYS A 179 6.21 0.89 -1.59
CA LYS A 179 5.68 0.07 -2.68
C LYS A 179 5.78 0.83 -3.99
N MET A 180 6.76 0.41 -4.79
CA MET A 180 7.08 1.06 -6.04
C MET A 180 6.47 0.33 -7.25
N GLY A 181 6.24 1.08 -8.32
CA GLY A 181 5.73 0.57 -9.59
C GLY A 181 4.26 0.16 -9.54
N GLN A 182 3.85 -0.72 -10.43
CA GLN A 182 2.46 -1.16 -10.59
C GLN A 182 2.12 -2.35 -9.67
N ASP A 183 2.39 -2.21 -8.37
CA ASP A 183 2.13 -3.24 -7.38
C ASP A 183 1.16 -2.76 -6.30
N GLY A 184 -0.08 -3.28 -6.31
CA GLY A 184 -1.14 -2.96 -5.35
C GLY A 184 -1.25 -3.90 -4.15
N HIS A 185 -0.33 -4.88 -3.99
CA HIS A 185 -0.39 -5.87 -2.91
C HIS A 185 0.13 -5.29 -1.58
N ASP A 186 -0.71 -4.55 -0.86
CA ASP A 186 -0.33 -3.79 0.34
C ASP A 186 -0.20 -4.62 1.63
N ARG A 187 -0.74 -5.84 1.67
CA ARG A 187 -0.74 -6.67 2.87
C ARG A 187 0.67 -6.95 3.39
N GLY A 188 1.61 -7.35 2.51
CA GLY A 188 2.98 -7.64 2.89
C GLY A 188 3.67 -6.42 3.51
N ALA A 189 3.49 -5.24 2.93
CA ALA A 189 4.03 -4.00 3.48
C ALA A 189 3.53 -3.72 4.90
N LYS A 190 2.23 -3.95 5.16
CA LYS A 190 1.62 -3.73 6.48
C LYS A 190 2.07 -4.75 7.52
N VAL A 191 2.23 -6.01 7.13
CA VAL A 191 2.75 -7.06 8.04
C VAL A 191 4.18 -6.73 8.47
N ILE A 192 5.04 -6.36 7.53
CA ILE A 192 6.42 -5.94 7.84
C ILE A 192 6.41 -4.69 8.73
N ALA A 193 5.61 -3.68 8.39
CA ALA A 193 5.48 -2.48 9.21
C ALA A 193 5.04 -2.81 10.65
N SER A 194 4.07 -3.72 10.83
CA SER A 194 3.62 -4.17 12.15
C SER A 194 4.74 -4.86 12.93
N ALA A 195 5.51 -5.75 12.29
CA ALA A 195 6.63 -6.44 12.93
C ALA A 195 7.71 -5.46 13.40
N PHE A 196 8.11 -4.51 12.55
CA PHE A 196 9.14 -3.52 12.90
C PHE A 196 8.66 -2.52 13.96
N ILE A 197 7.37 -2.16 13.97
CA ILE A 197 6.77 -1.38 15.07
C ILE A 197 6.88 -2.16 16.39
N ASP A 198 6.60 -3.46 16.37
CA ASP A 198 6.68 -4.32 17.56
C ASP A 198 8.13 -4.48 18.05
N PHE A 199 9.13 -4.40 17.16
CA PHE A 199 10.55 -4.35 17.54
C PHE A 199 11.02 -2.99 18.05
N GLY A 200 10.18 -1.95 18.00
CA GLY A 200 10.49 -0.64 18.54
C GLY A 200 10.86 0.43 17.53
N PHE A 201 10.81 0.16 16.23
CA PHE A 201 11.02 1.16 15.18
C PHE A 201 9.89 2.20 15.10
N ASP A 202 10.23 3.39 14.61
CA ASP A 202 9.26 4.36 14.09
C ASP A 202 9.06 4.08 12.61
N VAL A 203 7.91 3.50 12.25
CA VAL A 203 7.65 3.01 10.89
C VAL A 203 6.58 3.82 10.20
N LYS A 204 6.88 4.26 8.97
CA LYS A 204 5.91 4.87 8.04
C LYS A 204 5.73 3.97 6.83
N VAL A 205 4.49 3.73 6.44
CA VAL A 205 4.16 3.08 5.16
C VAL A 205 3.89 4.19 4.13
N GLY A 206 4.67 4.18 3.05
CA GLY A 206 4.50 5.10 1.93
C GLY A 206 3.25 4.80 1.10
N PRO A 207 2.86 5.70 0.20
CA PRO A 207 1.74 5.48 -0.70
C PRO A 207 2.05 4.35 -1.70
N LEU A 208 0.97 3.76 -2.26
CA LEU A 208 1.10 2.77 -3.33
C LEU A 208 1.54 3.43 -4.64
N PHE A 209 2.19 2.64 -5.49
CA PHE A 209 2.57 3.02 -6.87
C PHE A 209 3.61 4.14 -6.98
N GLN A 210 4.41 4.36 -5.94
CA GLN A 210 5.49 5.32 -5.99
C GLN A 210 6.49 4.99 -7.11
N THR A 211 7.08 6.02 -7.68
CA THR A 211 8.31 5.90 -8.47
C THR A 211 9.52 5.81 -7.55
N PRO A 212 10.67 5.27 -7.99
CA PRO A 212 11.91 5.30 -7.22
C PRO A 212 12.32 6.71 -6.77
N SER A 213 12.09 7.72 -7.63
CA SER A 213 12.35 9.12 -7.33
C SER A 213 11.49 9.66 -6.18
N GLU A 214 10.17 9.38 -6.20
CA GLU A 214 9.25 9.77 -5.13
C GLU A 214 9.56 9.06 -3.81
N ALA A 215 9.94 7.78 -3.87
CA ALA A 215 10.34 7.00 -2.69
C ALA A 215 11.65 7.55 -2.07
N ALA A 216 12.64 7.91 -2.88
CA ALA A 216 13.89 8.53 -2.43
C ALA A 216 13.64 9.90 -1.78
N GLU A 217 12.78 10.72 -2.38
CA GLU A 217 12.40 12.02 -1.84
C GLU A 217 11.69 11.88 -0.48
N ASP A 218 10.73 10.98 -0.36
CA ASP A 218 10.05 10.70 0.91
C ASP A 218 11.01 10.21 2.00
N ALA A 219 11.98 9.35 1.64
CA ALA A 219 12.97 8.81 2.56
C ALA A 219 13.87 9.93 3.14
N LEU A 220 14.38 10.80 2.28
CA LEU A 220 15.25 11.91 2.69
C LEU A 220 14.50 12.98 3.48
N ASN A 221 13.33 13.41 3.01
CA ASN A 221 12.50 14.40 3.70
C ASN A 221 12.06 13.92 5.08
N GLY A 222 11.75 12.62 5.22
CA GLY A 222 11.38 12.00 6.49
C GLY A 222 12.56 11.68 7.41
N LYS A 223 13.80 11.79 6.91
CA LYS A 223 15.03 11.39 7.63
C LYS A 223 14.91 9.95 8.15
N PHE A 224 14.61 9.02 7.24
CA PHE A 224 14.55 7.60 7.54
C PHE A 224 15.94 7.00 7.54
N ASP A 225 16.18 6.03 8.43
CA ASP A 225 17.44 5.29 8.52
C ASP A 225 17.44 4.05 7.62
N ILE A 226 16.26 3.52 7.31
CA ILE A 226 16.10 2.27 6.55
C ILE A 226 14.89 2.41 5.61
N ILE A 227 15.03 1.85 4.41
CA ILE A 227 13.93 1.69 3.46
C ILE A 227 13.62 0.20 3.27
N GLY A 228 12.40 -0.19 3.61
CA GLY A 228 11.87 -1.53 3.33
C GLY A 228 11.11 -1.55 2.00
N ILE A 229 11.56 -2.34 1.04
CA ILE A 229 10.90 -2.48 -0.27
C ILE A 229 9.97 -3.68 -0.24
N SER A 230 8.66 -3.45 -0.32
CA SER A 230 7.67 -4.52 -0.42
C SER A 230 7.23 -4.70 -1.87
N THR A 231 7.44 -5.90 -2.44
CA THR A 231 7.05 -6.21 -3.81
C THR A 231 6.52 -7.63 -3.94
N GLN A 232 5.47 -7.80 -4.73
CA GLN A 232 4.92 -9.10 -5.12
C GLN A 232 4.81 -9.24 -6.65
N ALA A 233 4.90 -8.13 -7.38
CA ALA A 233 4.85 -8.10 -8.84
C ALA A 233 6.24 -8.16 -9.50
N ALA A 234 7.24 -8.77 -8.83
CA ALA A 234 8.62 -8.97 -9.30
C ALA A 234 9.41 -7.70 -9.70
N GLY A 235 8.89 -6.49 -9.42
CA GLY A 235 9.52 -5.23 -9.79
C GLY A 235 10.79 -4.89 -9.01
N HIS A 236 11.15 -5.64 -7.96
CA HIS A 236 12.30 -5.33 -7.11
C HIS A 236 13.64 -5.41 -7.85
N LYS A 237 13.77 -6.31 -8.83
CA LYS A 237 15.03 -6.46 -9.62
C LYS A 237 15.38 -5.18 -10.40
N THR A 238 14.37 -4.43 -10.81
CA THR A 238 14.53 -3.17 -11.58
C THR A 238 14.40 -1.94 -10.70
N LEU A 239 13.38 -1.91 -9.82
CA LEU A 239 13.04 -0.71 -9.06
C LEU A 239 13.95 -0.48 -7.85
N ALA A 240 14.50 -1.56 -7.25
CA ALA A 240 15.42 -1.39 -6.14
C ALA A 240 16.77 -0.75 -6.57
N PRO A 241 17.42 -1.20 -7.66
CA PRO A 241 18.60 -0.49 -8.19
C PRO A 241 18.30 0.96 -8.54
N GLN A 242 17.15 1.25 -9.18
CA GLN A 242 16.75 2.61 -9.52
C GLN A 242 16.55 3.49 -8.27
N LEU A 243 16.00 2.93 -7.18
CA LEU A 243 15.88 3.64 -5.91
C LEU A 243 17.25 3.99 -5.34
N ILE A 244 18.21 3.07 -5.38
CA ILE A 244 19.59 3.30 -4.92
C ILE A 244 20.21 4.44 -5.73
N GLU A 245 20.10 4.41 -7.06
CA GLU A 245 20.58 5.48 -7.92
C GLU A 245 19.94 6.84 -7.59
N GLU A 246 18.64 6.86 -7.30
CA GLU A 246 17.93 8.09 -6.95
C GLU A 246 18.35 8.63 -5.57
N LEU A 247 18.66 7.76 -4.61
CA LEU A 247 19.24 8.15 -3.32
C LEU A 247 20.65 8.72 -3.51
N GLU A 248 21.49 8.04 -4.30
CA GLU A 248 22.86 8.51 -4.58
C GLU A 248 22.89 9.89 -5.25
N LYS A 249 21.99 10.16 -6.20
CA LYS A 249 21.85 11.47 -6.86
C LYS A 249 21.46 12.59 -5.88
N ARG A 250 20.93 12.25 -4.71
CA ARG A 250 20.43 13.19 -3.69
C ARG A 250 21.23 13.17 -2.40
N ASP A 251 22.47 12.65 -2.44
CA ASP A 251 23.34 12.49 -1.27
C ASP A 251 22.74 11.64 -0.13
N GLY A 252 21.86 10.70 -0.48
CA GLY A 252 21.20 9.79 0.47
C GLY A 252 21.87 8.41 0.58
N LYS A 253 23.20 8.34 0.49
CA LYS A 253 23.95 7.06 0.51
C LYS A 253 23.96 6.35 1.87
N ASP A 254 23.60 7.05 2.92
CA ASP A 254 23.62 6.54 4.29
C ASP A 254 22.30 5.91 4.74
N ILE A 255 21.32 5.78 3.82
CA ILE A 255 20.00 5.15 4.05
C ILE A 255 20.04 3.69 3.61
#